data_332c385b98ebefebf87eeceaaafa4270
#
_entry.id   332c385b98ebefebf87eeceaaafa4270
#
_cell.length_a   1.000
_cell.length_b   1.000
_cell.length_c   1.000
_cell.angle_alpha   90.00
_cell.angle_beta   90.00
_cell.angle_gamma   90.00
#
_symmetry.space_group_name_H-M   'P 1'
#
loop_
_entity.id
_entity.type
_entity.pdbx_description
1 polymer ?
#
loop_
_entity_poly.entity_id
_entity_poly.type
_entity_poly.pdbx_seq_one_letter_code
_entity_poly.pdbx_strand_id
1 'polypeptide(L)'
;QSWKTGDYLVLDSIYCRDPFIVADKSTKTYYLYRSSTTAEGLGGVEAFRSDDLEKWYGPERVFTVPADNSLTGSVWAPEVHQYQGKWYLFATLNTDKTWAEKVEGWPSFTYRGTQIFRADSPSGPFLPLGKDVTTPKNYMALDGTLWVEDGIPYMVFCHEWVQIVDGTYEVIRLKDDLSGTIGEPSVLFKASDAKWTKG
;
A
#
# COMPACT_ATOMS: atom_id res chain seq x y z
N GLN A 1 -4.89 22.01 18.40
CA GLN A 1 -4.54 21.49 17.08
C GLN A 1 -5.79 21.56 16.19
N SER A 2 -5.66 22.17 15.00
CA SER A 2 -6.80 22.48 14.10
C SER A 2 -7.50 21.24 13.52
N TRP A 3 -6.85 20.08 13.56
CA TRP A 3 -7.42 18.83 13.06
C TRP A 3 -8.32 18.10 14.07
N LYS A 4 -8.33 18.49 15.35
CA LYS A 4 -9.24 17.94 16.36
C LYS A 4 -10.61 18.59 16.23
N THR A 5 -11.36 18.21 15.23
CA THR A 5 -12.72 18.72 14.95
C THR A 5 -13.74 17.60 15.08
N GLY A 6 -14.92 17.94 15.62
CA GLY A 6 -15.97 16.96 15.88
C GLY A 6 -15.69 16.05 17.06
N ASP A 7 -16.47 14.99 17.16
CA ASP A 7 -16.34 13.99 18.20
C ASP A 7 -15.15 13.06 17.92
N TYR A 8 -14.47 12.63 18.95
CA TYR A 8 -13.42 11.63 18.80
C TYR A 8 -14.01 10.20 18.73
N LEU A 9 -13.25 9.31 18.11
CA LEU A 9 -13.51 7.88 18.06
C LEU A 9 -12.49 7.14 18.90
N VAL A 10 -12.87 5.98 19.44
CA VAL A 10 -11.95 5.01 20.03
C VAL A 10 -11.65 3.90 19.03
N LEU A 11 -10.53 3.20 19.17
CA LEU A 11 -10.12 2.16 18.19
C LEU A 11 -11.21 1.10 17.96
N ASP A 12 -11.91 0.68 18.99
CA ASP A 12 -12.99 -0.31 18.88
C ASP A 12 -14.16 0.13 17.99
N SER A 13 -14.30 1.43 17.76
CA SER A 13 -15.33 2.00 16.88
C SER A 13 -14.84 2.28 15.44
N ILE A 14 -13.56 2.06 15.18
CA ILE A 14 -12.95 2.26 13.85
C ILE A 14 -12.85 0.93 13.14
N TYR A 15 -13.72 0.69 12.15
CA TYR A 15 -13.54 -0.47 11.28
C TYR A 15 -12.34 -0.26 10.37
N CYS A 16 -11.33 -1.12 10.49
CA CYS A 16 -10.13 -1.08 9.69
C CYS A 16 -9.61 -2.51 9.44
N ARG A 17 -9.52 -2.88 8.17
CA ARG A 17 -8.77 -4.06 7.73
C ARG A 17 -7.36 -3.62 7.35
N ASP A 18 -6.37 -4.43 7.72
CA ASP A 18 -4.95 -4.16 7.43
C ASP A 18 -4.53 -2.74 7.87
N PRO A 19 -4.67 -2.41 9.18
CA PRO A 19 -4.35 -1.07 9.67
C PRO A 19 -2.85 -0.78 9.59
N PHE A 20 -2.51 0.48 9.29
CA PHE A 20 -1.13 0.97 9.33
C PHE A 20 -1.07 2.27 10.13
N ILE A 21 -0.21 2.31 11.14
CA ILE A 21 -0.03 3.50 11.97
C ILE A 21 1.36 4.07 11.77
N VAL A 22 1.42 5.38 11.57
CA VAL A 22 2.65 6.17 11.46
C VAL A 22 2.69 7.20 12.55
N ALA A 23 3.87 7.39 13.15
CA ALA A 23 4.15 8.48 14.06
C ALA A 23 4.92 9.59 13.34
N ASP A 24 4.30 10.73 13.14
CA ASP A 24 5.02 11.94 12.71
C ASP A 24 5.62 12.61 13.97
N LYS A 25 6.91 12.39 14.15
CA LYS A 25 7.65 12.93 15.30
C LYS A 25 7.73 14.45 15.30
N SER A 26 7.70 15.07 14.12
CA SER A 26 7.81 16.54 14.00
C SER A 26 6.58 17.26 14.54
N THR A 27 5.40 16.69 14.37
CA THR A 27 4.13 17.24 14.83
C THR A 27 3.58 16.53 16.08
N LYS A 28 4.24 15.45 16.53
CA LYS A 28 3.78 14.58 17.61
C LYS A 28 2.36 14.06 17.37
N THR A 29 2.12 13.60 16.14
CA THR A 29 0.82 13.14 15.67
C THR A 29 0.93 11.73 15.12
N TYR A 30 -0.01 10.87 15.50
CA TYR A 30 -0.18 9.55 14.92
C TYR A 30 -1.22 9.59 13.82
N TYR A 31 -0.98 8.82 12.77
CA TYR A 31 -1.90 8.65 11.65
C TYR A 31 -2.24 7.17 11.50
N LEU A 32 -3.52 6.85 11.49
CA LEU A 32 -4.04 5.51 11.20
C LEU A 32 -4.65 5.52 9.80
N TYR A 33 -4.07 4.74 8.90
CA TYR A 33 -4.52 4.63 7.52
C TYR A 33 -5.36 3.38 7.31
N ARG A 34 -6.41 3.53 6.51
CA ARG A 34 -7.22 2.42 6.01
C ARG A 34 -7.60 2.63 4.55
N SER A 35 -7.83 1.54 3.84
CA SER A 35 -8.46 1.60 2.53
C SER A 35 -9.92 2.01 2.64
N SER A 36 -10.41 2.72 1.65
CA SER A 36 -11.81 3.13 1.57
C SER A 36 -12.25 3.28 0.12
N THR A 37 -13.57 3.32 -0.08
CA THR A 37 -14.18 3.53 -1.39
C THR A 37 -15.16 4.70 -1.26
N THR A 38 -15.12 5.64 -2.22
CA THR A 38 -16.09 6.73 -2.25
C THR A 38 -17.49 6.25 -2.62
N ALA A 39 -18.50 7.09 -2.46
CA ALA A 39 -19.88 6.79 -2.87
C ALA A 39 -19.97 6.50 -4.38
N GLU A 40 -19.08 7.09 -5.19
CA GLU A 40 -19.00 6.88 -6.63
C GLU A 40 -18.18 5.62 -7.00
N GLY A 41 -17.71 4.85 -6.01
CA GLY A 41 -16.97 3.61 -6.23
C GLY A 41 -15.46 3.78 -6.47
N LEU A 42 -14.89 4.96 -6.19
CA LEU A 42 -13.45 5.21 -6.35
C LEU A 42 -12.67 4.68 -5.14
N GLY A 43 -11.70 3.82 -5.39
CA GLY A 43 -10.78 3.33 -4.38
C GLY A 43 -9.84 4.42 -3.87
N GLY A 44 -9.41 4.31 -2.63
CA GLY A 44 -8.49 5.25 -2.02
C GLY A 44 -8.13 4.92 -0.59
N VAL A 45 -7.62 5.89 0.12
CA VAL A 45 -7.16 5.78 1.51
C VAL A 45 -7.67 6.94 2.33
N GLU A 46 -8.11 6.63 3.52
CA GLU A 46 -8.49 7.58 4.57
C GLU A 46 -7.51 7.48 5.75
N ALA A 47 -7.36 8.59 6.47
CA ALA A 47 -6.56 8.66 7.67
C ALA A 47 -7.34 9.23 8.86
N PHE A 48 -7.10 8.67 10.01
CA PHE A 48 -7.46 9.25 11.31
C PHE A 48 -6.21 9.78 11.99
N ARG A 49 -6.36 10.80 12.83
CA ARG A 49 -5.26 11.39 13.59
C ARG A 49 -5.49 11.30 15.09
N SER A 50 -4.40 11.10 15.81
CA SER A 50 -4.35 11.07 17.26
C SER A 50 -3.06 11.68 17.78
N ASP A 51 -3.05 12.20 19.00
CA ASP A 51 -1.84 12.58 19.71
C ASP A 51 -1.59 11.74 20.98
N ASP A 52 -2.51 10.81 21.28
CA ASP A 52 -2.45 9.95 22.48
C ASP A 52 -2.67 8.45 22.18
N LEU A 53 -3.01 8.07 20.92
CA LEU A 53 -3.40 6.74 20.50
C LEU A 53 -4.73 6.23 21.07
N GLU A 54 -5.41 7.03 21.87
CA GLU A 54 -6.70 6.70 22.49
C GLU A 54 -7.86 7.37 21.76
N LYS A 55 -7.69 8.67 21.46
CA LYS A 55 -8.70 9.50 20.82
C LYS A 55 -8.32 9.79 19.38
N TRP A 56 -9.13 9.33 18.47
CA TRP A 56 -8.92 9.45 17.03
C TRP A 56 -9.92 10.40 16.41
N TYR A 57 -9.45 11.25 15.51
CA TYR A 57 -10.25 12.23 14.77
C TYR A 57 -10.16 11.97 13.29
N GLY A 58 -11.27 12.10 12.61
CA GLY A 58 -11.40 11.81 11.17
C GLY A 58 -12.62 10.95 10.87
N PRO A 59 -12.66 10.27 9.70
CA PRO A 59 -11.56 10.15 8.74
C PRO A 59 -11.42 11.36 7.82
N GLU A 60 -10.22 11.57 7.31
CA GLU A 60 -9.93 12.45 6.20
C GLU A 60 -9.45 11.64 5.00
N ARG A 61 -9.90 11.99 3.80
CA ARG A 61 -9.41 11.35 2.58
C ARG A 61 -8.04 11.89 2.24
N VAL A 62 -7.04 11.00 2.17
CA VAL A 62 -5.65 11.37 1.89
C VAL A 62 -5.19 10.94 0.51
N PHE A 63 -5.94 10.03 -0.13
CA PHE A 63 -5.64 9.51 -1.46
C PHE A 63 -6.91 9.01 -2.15
N THR A 64 -7.02 9.28 -3.46
CA THR A 64 -8.00 8.68 -4.36
C THR A 64 -7.26 8.18 -5.60
N VAL A 65 -7.55 6.96 -6.02
CA VAL A 65 -6.94 6.38 -7.23
C VAL A 65 -7.27 7.27 -8.43
N PRO A 66 -6.26 7.77 -9.17
CA PRO A 66 -6.52 8.60 -10.34
C PRO A 66 -7.29 7.84 -11.42
N ALA A 67 -8.27 8.50 -12.05
CA ALA A 67 -9.12 7.87 -13.08
C ALA A 67 -8.33 7.41 -14.32
N ASP A 68 -7.19 8.05 -14.60
CA ASP A 68 -6.32 7.74 -15.73
C ASP A 68 -5.14 6.81 -15.35
N ASN A 69 -5.16 6.23 -14.16
CA ASN A 69 -4.18 5.24 -13.71
C ASN A 69 -4.36 3.91 -14.44
N SER A 70 -3.29 3.14 -14.61
CA SER A 70 -3.36 1.83 -15.28
C SER A 70 -4.24 0.83 -14.53
N LEU A 71 -4.14 0.79 -13.20
CA LEU A 71 -5.05 0.05 -12.34
C LEU A 71 -5.91 1.03 -11.54
N THR A 72 -7.23 0.92 -11.66
CA THR A 72 -8.20 1.85 -11.08
C THR A 72 -9.17 1.20 -10.08
N GLY A 73 -8.85 -0.02 -9.63
CA GLY A 73 -9.70 -0.77 -8.71
C GLY A 73 -9.57 -0.34 -7.25
N SER A 74 -9.90 -1.26 -6.35
CA SER A 74 -9.81 -1.04 -4.91
C SER A 74 -8.35 -0.98 -4.43
N VAL A 75 -8.15 -0.34 -3.28
CA VAL A 75 -6.86 -0.28 -2.58
C VAL A 75 -6.86 -1.33 -1.47
N TRP A 76 -5.79 -2.10 -1.37
CA TRP A 76 -5.55 -3.05 -0.28
C TRP A 76 -4.31 -2.64 0.51
N ALA A 77 -4.35 -2.89 1.83
CA ALA A 77 -3.21 -2.80 2.75
C ALA A 77 -2.29 -1.58 2.50
N PRO A 78 -2.80 -0.34 2.60
CA PRO A 78 -1.98 0.84 2.39
C PRO A 78 -0.96 0.99 3.52
N GLU A 79 0.26 1.36 3.16
CA GLU A 79 1.33 1.73 4.08
C GLU A 79 1.86 3.13 3.75
N VAL A 80 2.26 3.89 4.76
CA VAL A 80 2.84 5.22 4.58
C VAL A 80 4.20 5.29 5.23
N HIS A 81 5.22 5.66 4.47
CA HIS A 81 6.61 5.75 4.92
C HIS A 81 7.17 7.14 4.69
N GLN A 82 7.96 7.62 5.63
CA GLN A 82 8.75 8.83 5.43
C GLN A 82 10.12 8.46 4.85
N TYR A 83 10.53 9.14 3.79
CA TYR A 83 11.82 8.96 3.15
C TYR A 83 12.32 10.27 2.57
N GLN A 84 13.55 10.67 2.94
CA GLN A 84 14.19 11.92 2.47
C GLN A 84 13.27 13.16 2.54
N GLY A 85 12.60 13.33 3.69
CA GLY A 85 11.76 14.51 3.95
C GLY A 85 10.40 14.53 3.24
N LYS A 86 10.05 13.48 2.50
CA LYS A 86 8.74 13.29 1.86
C LYS A 86 8.01 12.10 2.46
N TRP A 87 6.72 12.01 2.19
CA TRP A 87 5.85 10.91 2.60
C TRP A 87 5.41 10.12 1.39
N TYR A 88 5.45 8.80 1.50
CA TYR A 88 5.16 7.89 0.40
C TYR A 88 4.10 6.88 0.82
N LEU A 89 3.05 6.81 0.03
CA LEU A 89 2.00 5.80 0.15
C LEU A 89 2.34 4.62 -0.76
N PHE A 90 2.44 3.43 -0.17
CA PHE A 90 2.55 2.15 -0.86
C PHE A 90 1.15 1.53 -0.83
N ALA A 91 0.49 1.50 -1.98
CA ALA A 91 -0.88 1.00 -2.10
C ALA A 91 -0.93 -0.18 -3.07
N THR A 92 -1.45 -1.31 -2.63
CA THR A 92 -1.78 -2.40 -3.52
C THR A 92 -3.08 -2.07 -4.25
N LEU A 93 -2.97 -1.89 -5.57
CA LEU A 93 -4.09 -1.65 -6.45
C LEU A 93 -4.60 -2.97 -7.00
N ASN A 94 -5.88 -3.20 -6.86
CA ASN A 94 -6.55 -4.41 -7.27
C ASN A 94 -7.60 -4.09 -8.33
N THR A 95 -7.75 -4.99 -9.31
CA THR A 95 -8.76 -4.87 -10.37
C THR A 95 -9.37 -6.23 -10.64
N ASP A 96 -10.54 -6.25 -11.24
CA ASP A 96 -11.21 -7.45 -11.76
C ASP A 96 -10.80 -7.81 -13.20
N LYS A 97 -9.95 -6.98 -13.85
CA LYS A 97 -9.42 -7.28 -15.18
C LYS A 97 -8.51 -8.50 -15.12
N THR A 98 -8.81 -9.49 -15.91
CA THR A 98 -8.02 -10.72 -16.04
C THR A 98 -7.04 -10.62 -17.21
N TRP A 99 -5.89 -11.29 -17.11
CA TRP A 99 -4.84 -11.28 -18.14
C TRP A 99 -4.41 -12.70 -18.57
N ALA A 100 -5.05 -13.72 -18.03
CA ALA A 100 -4.88 -15.11 -18.44
C ALA A 100 -6.22 -15.83 -18.46
N GLU A 101 -6.29 -16.91 -19.24
CA GLU A 101 -7.47 -17.78 -19.24
C GLU A 101 -7.70 -18.37 -17.86
N LYS A 102 -8.96 -18.46 -17.48
CA LYS A 102 -9.36 -19.06 -16.19
C LYS A 102 -9.08 -20.55 -16.23
N VAL A 103 -8.32 -21.04 -15.26
CA VAL A 103 -8.15 -22.48 -15.00
C VAL A 103 -9.32 -22.93 -14.11
N GLU A 104 -10.00 -24.01 -14.49
CA GLU A 104 -11.10 -24.55 -13.69
C GLU A 104 -10.62 -24.96 -12.29
N GLY A 105 -11.36 -24.53 -11.28
CA GLY A 105 -11.01 -24.77 -9.86
C GLY A 105 -9.89 -23.91 -9.32
N TRP A 106 -9.39 -22.91 -10.09
CA TRP A 106 -8.33 -22.00 -9.67
C TRP A 106 -8.78 -20.54 -9.74
N PRO A 107 -8.30 -19.66 -8.84
CA PRO A 107 -8.60 -18.23 -8.93
C PRO A 107 -8.11 -17.61 -10.25
N SER A 108 -8.83 -16.62 -10.74
CA SER A 108 -8.43 -15.91 -11.96
C SER A 108 -7.17 -15.10 -11.74
N PHE A 109 -6.32 -15.01 -12.77
CA PHE A 109 -5.17 -14.11 -12.78
C PHE A 109 -5.68 -12.71 -13.12
N THR A 110 -5.62 -11.80 -12.14
CA THR A 110 -6.03 -10.41 -12.29
C THR A 110 -4.82 -9.49 -12.25
N TYR A 111 -4.93 -8.33 -12.91
CA TYR A 111 -3.90 -7.29 -12.76
C TYR A 111 -3.93 -6.76 -11.33
N ARG A 112 -2.82 -6.88 -10.65
CA ARG A 112 -2.63 -6.43 -9.26
C ARG A 112 -1.18 -6.04 -9.04
N GLY A 113 -0.95 -4.96 -8.31
CA GLY A 113 0.40 -4.56 -7.95
C GLY A 113 0.43 -3.44 -6.93
N THR A 114 1.58 -3.27 -6.29
CA THR A 114 1.84 -2.13 -5.42
C THR A 114 2.33 -0.95 -6.25
N GLN A 115 1.73 0.22 -6.01
CA GLN A 115 2.14 1.49 -6.61
C GLN A 115 2.50 2.49 -5.51
N ILE A 116 3.48 3.34 -5.78
CA ILE A 116 3.98 4.35 -4.85
C ILE A 116 3.45 5.72 -5.25
N PHE A 117 2.91 6.44 -4.27
CA PHE A 117 2.41 7.81 -4.38
C PHE A 117 3.14 8.70 -3.38
N ARG A 118 3.25 9.99 -3.64
CA ARG A 118 4.03 10.91 -2.81
C ARG A 118 3.19 12.08 -2.32
N ALA A 119 3.50 12.53 -1.09
CA ALA A 119 2.95 13.74 -0.49
C ALA A 119 4.02 14.51 0.30
N ASP A 120 3.75 15.78 0.56
CA ASP A 120 4.57 16.62 1.43
C ASP A 120 4.22 16.44 2.92
N SER A 121 3.08 15.83 3.19
CA SER A 121 2.54 15.63 4.54
C SER A 121 1.97 14.21 4.68
N PRO A 122 2.00 13.61 5.87
CA PRO A 122 1.35 12.31 6.11
C PRO A 122 -0.17 12.35 5.96
N SER A 123 -0.78 13.54 5.95
CA SER A 123 -2.20 13.73 5.63
C SER A 123 -2.49 13.89 4.14
N GLY A 124 -1.50 13.70 3.27
CA GLY A 124 -1.66 13.85 1.84
C GLY A 124 -1.82 15.30 1.35
N PRO A 125 -2.39 15.52 0.17
CA PRO A 125 -2.83 14.48 -0.75
C PRO A 125 -1.63 13.70 -1.33
N PHE A 126 -1.75 12.38 -1.38
CA PHE A 126 -0.77 11.55 -2.06
C PHE A 126 -1.03 11.59 -3.57
N LEU A 127 -0.01 11.94 -4.34
CA LEU A 127 -0.09 12.15 -5.78
C LEU A 127 0.76 11.10 -6.52
N PRO A 128 0.36 10.70 -7.74
CA PRO A 128 1.09 9.72 -8.51
C PRO A 128 2.47 10.21 -8.94
N LEU A 129 3.44 9.30 -8.94
CA LEU A 129 4.77 9.48 -9.55
C LEU A 129 4.80 8.95 -10.99
N GLY A 130 3.77 8.23 -11.38
CA GLY A 130 3.54 7.65 -12.70
C GLY A 130 2.14 7.04 -12.73
N LYS A 131 1.79 6.36 -13.82
CA LYS A 131 0.47 5.78 -14.03
C LYS A 131 0.42 4.27 -13.79
N ASP A 132 1.57 3.64 -13.69
CA ASP A 132 1.70 2.18 -13.60
C ASP A 132 2.07 1.75 -12.18
N VAL A 133 1.76 0.50 -11.86
CA VAL A 133 2.26 -0.15 -10.65
C VAL A 133 3.79 -0.15 -10.62
N THR A 134 4.36 -0.09 -9.43
CA THR A 134 5.81 -0.11 -9.21
C THR A 134 6.36 -1.53 -9.22
N THR A 135 5.58 -2.53 -8.78
CA THR A 135 5.90 -3.95 -8.93
C THR A 135 5.89 -4.38 -10.40
N PRO A 136 6.54 -5.51 -10.76
CA PRO A 136 6.50 -6.00 -12.14
C PRO A 136 5.07 -6.16 -12.65
N LYS A 137 4.80 -5.64 -13.86
CA LYS A 137 3.44 -5.60 -14.44
C LYS A 137 2.83 -6.97 -14.72
N ASN A 138 3.68 -7.97 -14.93
CA ASN A 138 3.29 -9.35 -15.18
C ASN A 138 3.21 -10.22 -13.91
N TYR A 139 3.32 -9.59 -12.73
CA TYR A 139 3.17 -10.25 -11.44
C TYR A 139 1.80 -9.93 -10.84
N MET A 140 1.18 -10.92 -10.22
CA MET A 140 0.19 -10.67 -9.19
C MET A 140 0.95 -10.39 -7.89
N ALA A 141 1.24 -9.13 -7.66
CA ALA A 141 2.04 -8.67 -6.54
C ALA A 141 1.22 -7.85 -5.56
N LEU A 142 1.52 -7.97 -4.28
CA LEU A 142 0.80 -7.24 -3.23
C LEU A 142 1.70 -6.89 -2.05
N ASP A 143 1.20 -5.99 -1.19
CA ASP A 143 1.76 -5.65 0.11
C ASP A 143 3.22 -5.16 0.06
N GLY A 144 3.53 -4.35 -0.96
CA GLY A 144 4.83 -3.72 -1.07
C GLY A 144 5.10 -2.80 0.12
N THR A 145 6.31 -2.91 0.67
CA THR A 145 6.79 -2.08 1.77
C THR A 145 8.17 -1.50 1.47
N LEU A 146 8.51 -0.38 2.10
CA LEU A 146 9.83 0.24 1.96
C LEU A 146 10.84 -0.41 2.89
N TRP A 147 11.98 -0.80 2.33
CA TRP A 147 13.17 -1.19 3.07
C TRP A 147 14.35 -0.31 2.65
N VAL A 148 15.06 0.25 3.60
CA VAL A 148 16.26 1.06 3.33
C VAL A 148 17.45 0.40 3.99
N GLU A 149 18.47 0.08 3.20
CA GLU A 149 19.72 -0.52 3.66
C GLU A 149 20.89 0.24 3.07
N ASP A 150 21.81 0.69 3.92
CA ASP A 150 22.97 1.50 3.52
C ASP A 150 22.62 2.72 2.67
N GLY A 151 21.47 3.36 2.96
CA GLY A 151 20.96 4.52 2.22
C GLY A 151 20.32 4.20 0.88
N ILE A 152 20.23 2.94 0.50
CA ILE A 152 19.63 2.47 -0.75
C ILE A 152 18.18 2.03 -0.47
N PRO A 153 17.19 2.57 -1.21
CA PRO A 153 15.80 2.17 -1.05
C PRO A 153 15.47 0.92 -1.85
N TYR A 154 14.71 0.04 -1.23
CA TYR A 154 14.16 -1.17 -1.84
C TYR A 154 12.67 -1.27 -1.54
N MET A 155 11.95 -1.97 -2.38
CA MET A 155 10.61 -2.46 -2.08
C MET A 155 10.66 -3.97 -1.87
N VAL A 156 10.16 -4.40 -0.71
CA VAL A 156 9.86 -5.82 -0.45
C VAL A 156 8.38 -6.03 -0.70
N PHE A 157 8.02 -7.06 -1.46
CA PHE A 157 6.64 -7.34 -1.83
C PHE A 157 6.38 -8.84 -1.92
N CYS A 158 5.11 -9.21 -1.91
CA CYS A 158 4.66 -10.58 -2.10
C CYS A 158 4.33 -10.83 -3.57
N HIS A 159 4.88 -11.89 -4.17
CA HIS A 159 4.42 -12.46 -5.43
C HIS A 159 3.44 -13.59 -5.11
N GLU A 160 2.20 -13.44 -5.53
CA GLU A 160 1.05 -14.15 -5.00
C GLU A 160 0.99 -15.62 -5.44
N TRP A 161 0.65 -16.50 -4.49
CA TRP A 161 0.47 -17.94 -4.73
C TRP A 161 -0.53 -18.26 -5.84
N VAL A 162 -1.51 -17.41 -6.07
CA VAL A 162 -2.47 -17.58 -7.17
C VAL A 162 -1.77 -17.74 -8.51
N GLN A 163 -0.69 -16.99 -8.73
CA GLN A 163 0.07 -17.02 -9.97
C GLN A 163 1.16 -18.10 -9.98
N ILE A 164 1.87 -18.27 -8.86
CA ILE A 164 3.10 -19.08 -8.82
C ILE A 164 3.03 -20.31 -7.91
N VAL A 165 1.86 -20.58 -7.32
CA VAL A 165 1.54 -21.71 -6.43
C VAL A 165 2.23 -21.61 -5.07
N ASP A 166 3.55 -21.61 -5.01
CA ASP A 166 4.34 -21.38 -3.80
C ASP A 166 4.75 -19.91 -3.76
N GLY A 167 3.94 -19.08 -3.10
CA GLY A 167 4.13 -17.63 -3.04
C GLY A 167 5.49 -17.24 -2.51
N THR A 168 6.06 -16.14 -3.01
CA THR A 168 7.37 -15.64 -2.63
C THR A 168 7.29 -14.26 -2.03
N TYR A 169 8.24 -13.94 -1.15
CA TYR A 169 8.62 -12.55 -0.85
C TYR A 169 9.84 -12.20 -1.69
N GLU A 170 9.76 -11.08 -2.37
CA GLU A 170 10.79 -10.61 -3.28
C GLU A 170 11.22 -9.19 -2.94
N VAL A 171 12.42 -8.83 -3.34
CA VAL A 171 12.98 -7.48 -3.16
C VAL A 171 13.42 -6.93 -4.50
N ILE A 172 13.12 -5.65 -4.73
CA ILE A 172 13.56 -4.91 -5.90
C ILE A 172 14.12 -3.55 -5.47
N ARG A 173 15.23 -3.14 -6.09
CA ARG A 173 15.79 -1.81 -5.84
C ARG A 173 14.88 -0.73 -6.42
N LEU A 174 14.67 0.34 -5.66
CA LEU A 174 13.97 1.54 -6.09
C LEU A 174 14.97 2.61 -6.56
N LYS A 175 14.51 3.51 -7.41
CA LYS A 175 15.19 4.79 -7.67
C LYS A 175 15.20 5.62 -6.39
N ASP A 176 16.16 6.52 -6.26
CA ASP A 176 16.35 7.34 -5.05
C ASP A 176 15.13 8.21 -4.72
N ASP A 177 14.33 8.61 -5.71
CA ASP A 177 13.09 9.35 -5.54
C ASP A 177 11.83 8.47 -5.44
N LEU A 178 12.01 7.15 -5.39
CA LEU A 178 10.98 6.11 -5.35
C LEU A 178 10.02 6.12 -6.56
N SER A 179 10.37 6.80 -7.65
CA SER A 179 9.51 6.92 -8.85
C SER A 179 9.49 5.68 -9.74
N GLY A 180 10.30 4.70 -9.48
CA GLY A 180 10.39 3.46 -10.26
C GLY A 180 11.43 2.52 -9.69
N THR A 181 11.64 1.41 -10.38
CA THR A 181 12.54 0.32 -10.00
C THR A 181 13.81 0.31 -10.82
N ILE A 182 14.85 -0.35 -10.30
CA ILE A 182 16.14 -0.59 -10.95
C ILE A 182 16.42 -2.09 -10.95
N GLY A 183 16.60 -2.68 -12.13
CA GLY A 183 16.89 -4.10 -12.28
C GLY A 183 15.65 -4.99 -12.08
N GLU A 184 15.90 -6.25 -11.84
CA GLU A 184 14.90 -7.29 -11.66
C GLU A 184 14.75 -7.64 -10.18
N PRO A 185 13.57 -8.13 -9.75
CA PRO A 185 13.39 -8.59 -8.38
C PRO A 185 14.20 -9.86 -8.09
N SER A 186 14.58 -10.02 -6.82
CA SER A 186 15.22 -11.22 -6.29
C SER A 186 14.34 -11.84 -5.22
N VAL A 187 14.23 -13.17 -5.23
CA VAL A 187 13.48 -13.91 -4.20
C VAL A 187 14.24 -13.88 -2.89
N LEU A 188 13.58 -13.47 -1.81
CA LEU A 188 14.11 -13.54 -0.45
C LEU A 188 13.84 -14.92 0.16
N PHE A 189 12.58 -15.37 0.11
CA PHE A 189 12.15 -16.67 0.60
C PHE A 189 10.79 -17.04 -0.02
N LYS A 190 10.43 -18.32 0.10
CA LYS A 190 9.16 -18.89 -0.35
C LYS A 190 8.26 -19.21 0.83
N ALA A 191 6.97 -19.30 0.60
CA ALA A 191 6.01 -19.73 1.62
C ALA A 191 6.37 -21.12 2.19
N SER A 192 6.80 -22.06 1.34
CA SER A 192 7.19 -23.43 1.74
C SER A 192 8.47 -23.49 2.60
N ASP A 193 9.29 -22.44 2.66
CA ASP A 193 10.47 -22.38 3.55
C ASP A 193 10.04 -22.35 5.03
N ALA A 194 8.83 -21.89 5.32
CA ALA A 194 8.27 -21.93 6.66
C ALA A 194 7.65 -23.32 6.93
N LYS A 195 8.18 -24.03 7.92
CA LYS A 195 7.77 -25.41 8.24
C LYS A 195 6.29 -25.56 8.64
N TRP A 196 5.64 -24.47 9.00
CA TRP A 196 4.23 -24.42 9.42
C TRP A 196 3.27 -24.08 8.28
N THR A 197 3.77 -23.74 7.11
CA THR A 197 2.94 -23.47 5.91
C THR A 197 2.80 -24.75 5.06
N LYS A 198 1.81 -24.74 4.20
CA LYS A 198 1.63 -25.79 3.18
C LYS A 198 2.03 -25.36 1.77
N GLY A 199 2.72 -24.23 1.69
CA GLY A 199 3.09 -23.63 0.40
C GLY A 199 2.04 -22.69 -0.16
#